data_b7ebb930276264dc2b70d204ef932d16
#
_entry.id   b7ebb930276264dc2b70d204ef932d16
#
_cell.length_a   1.000
_cell.length_b   1.000
_cell.length_c   1.000
_cell.angle_alpha   90.00
_cell.angle_beta   90.00
_cell.angle_gamma   90.00
#
_symmetry.space_group_name_H-M   'P 1'
#
loop_
_entity.id
_entity.type
_entity.pdbx_description
1 polymer ?
#
loop_
_entity_poly.entity_id
_entity_poly.type
_entity_poly.pdbx_seq_one_letter_code
_entity_poly.pdbx_strand_id
1 'polypeptide(L)'
;MSKIVVNAAPAGTRNFKPLIWNRIQITKSLDEICHSLTLELPVGQRTNIAVHDTIEVRFYNKYIMHNSGNLRVTTVLIDEITDTTDAGRKYITVLGRSPARDIIDSSWTGKAGGSDLLTVAQSIASKFGIIVHHLPRGQNNTETVSSFEWDCESPWTHLLNAADNQGYVFTSNEAGDLYLTKSGRDAEQWHFILAEGTNIKSVETTEAGAEQFHEYVVVSSGVQGSAIDNLCKNKRVLTLNLSDFNLDQEKATRRAQIELYRRRKRTIKVTVSGWGLTDEQIKSFGSTEEKELFFNPNFLIPVYIPSAGIDGKMMISEVEYRAEPTAFDCTLSLVNPEVYMGKEGAAIAAKKTGKMSRLEQIAAKHNITPIQVRK
;
A
#
# COMPACT_ATOMS: atom_id res chain seq x y z
N MET A 1 16.33 21.34 2.78
CA MET A 1 15.14 21.61 1.96
C MET A 1 14.88 20.36 1.12
N SER A 2 13.72 19.79 1.27
CA SER A 2 13.31 18.59 0.53
C SER A 2 13.06 18.92 -0.94
N LYS A 3 13.40 17.99 -1.83
CA LYS A 3 13.24 18.13 -3.29
C LYS A 3 12.85 16.80 -3.90
N ILE A 4 11.94 16.84 -4.89
CA ILE A 4 11.61 15.67 -5.70
C ILE A 4 12.38 15.73 -7.02
N VAL A 5 12.97 14.61 -7.39
CA VAL A 5 13.69 14.41 -8.65
C VAL A 5 13.00 13.29 -9.41
N VAL A 6 12.67 13.56 -10.66
CA VAL A 6 12.11 12.57 -11.58
C VAL A 6 13.13 12.30 -12.66
N ASN A 7 13.43 11.03 -12.89
CA ASN A 7 14.35 10.61 -13.93
C ASN A 7 13.66 9.60 -14.85
N ALA A 8 13.99 9.62 -16.13
CA ALA A 8 13.57 8.60 -17.09
C ALA A 8 14.79 7.91 -17.70
N ALA A 9 14.64 6.62 -17.99
CA ALA A 9 15.63 5.82 -18.73
C ALA A 9 14.91 5.05 -19.84
N PRO A 10 15.50 4.92 -21.02
CA PRO A 10 14.97 4.08 -22.09
C PRO A 10 14.77 2.64 -21.62
N ALA A 11 13.75 1.98 -22.16
CA ALA A 11 13.39 0.61 -21.83
C ALA A 11 14.61 -0.32 -21.82
N GLY A 12 14.74 -1.13 -20.76
CA GLY A 12 15.84 -2.08 -20.59
C GLY A 12 17.21 -1.47 -20.28
N THR A 13 17.29 -0.15 -20.07
CA THR A 13 18.56 0.53 -19.71
C THR A 13 18.50 1.09 -18.29
N ARG A 14 19.67 1.50 -17.77
CA ARG A 14 19.79 2.23 -16.49
C ARG A 14 20.37 3.64 -16.72
N ASN A 15 20.27 4.16 -17.93
CA ASN A 15 20.77 5.49 -18.25
C ASN A 15 19.72 6.56 -17.92
N PHE A 16 19.55 6.84 -16.65
CA PHE A 16 18.58 7.79 -16.15
C PHE A 16 18.94 9.24 -16.45
N LYS A 17 18.02 9.98 -17.07
CA LYS A 17 18.13 11.41 -17.34
C LYS A 17 17.03 12.16 -16.56
N PRO A 18 17.34 13.34 -15.99
CA PRO A 18 16.35 14.10 -15.25
C PRO A 18 15.26 14.65 -16.18
N LEU A 19 14.02 14.64 -15.67
CA LEU A 19 12.87 15.27 -16.31
C LEU A 19 12.45 16.53 -15.54
N ILE A 20 12.00 17.53 -16.28
CA ILE A 20 11.27 18.68 -15.74
C ILE A 20 9.80 18.26 -15.64
N TRP A 21 9.16 18.52 -14.53
CA TRP A 21 7.78 18.12 -14.27
C TRP A 21 6.95 19.24 -13.64
N ASN A 22 5.63 19.20 -13.85
CA ASN A 22 4.65 20.16 -13.32
C ASN A 22 3.89 19.57 -12.13
N ARG A 23 3.45 18.31 -12.23
CA ARG A 23 2.67 17.62 -11.19
C ARG A 23 3.03 16.15 -11.14
N ILE A 24 3.06 15.62 -9.94
CA ILE A 24 3.28 14.19 -9.67
C ILE A 24 2.18 13.70 -8.74
N GLN A 25 1.62 12.54 -9.06
CA GLN A 25 0.76 11.79 -8.17
C GLN A 25 1.24 10.34 -8.18
N ILE A 26 1.53 9.78 -7.00
CA ILE A 26 1.94 8.39 -6.82
C ILE A 26 0.97 7.75 -5.86
N THR A 27 0.38 6.62 -6.23
CA THR A 27 -0.48 5.83 -5.34
C THR A 27 0.17 4.50 -5.02
N LYS A 28 0.15 4.16 -3.74
CA LYS A 28 0.57 2.84 -3.21
C LYS A 28 -0.57 2.31 -2.37
N SER A 29 -0.95 1.05 -2.56
CA SER A 29 -2.10 0.44 -1.87
C SER A 29 -1.76 -0.98 -1.38
N LEU A 30 -2.50 -1.46 -0.36
CA LEU A 30 -2.51 -2.87 0.05
C LEU A 30 -3.44 -3.71 -0.83
N ASP A 31 -4.45 -3.07 -1.43
CA ASP A 31 -5.41 -3.76 -2.28
C ASP A 31 -4.88 -3.94 -3.71
N GLU A 32 -3.83 -3.20 -4.08
CA GLU A 32 -3.19 -3.25 -5.40
C GLU A 32 -1.68 -3.48 -5.26
N ILE A 33 -1.18 -4.50 -5.96
CA ILE A 33 0.24 -4.84 -5.94
C ILE A 33 1.11 -3.78 -6.64
N CYS A 34 0.56 -3.08 -7.65
CA CYS A 34 1.32 -2.08 -8.38
C CYS A 34 1.24 -0.71 -7.72
N HIS A 35 2.38 -0.03 -7.62
CA HIS A 35 2.37 1.42 -7.48
C HIS A 35 1.91 2.03 -8.81
N SER A 36 1.10 3.07 -8.76
CA SER A 36 0.74 3.86 -9.93
C SER A 36 1.36 5.25 -9.88
N LEU A 37 1.70 5.77 -11.05
CA LEU A 37 2.22 7.13 -11.25
C LEU A 37 1.39 7.85 -12.28
N THR A 38 0.94 9.06 -11.96
CA THR A 38 0.49 10.06 -12.92
C THR A 38 1.47 11.23 -12.87
N LEU A 39 2.04 11.59 -14.02
CA LEU A 39 3.06 12.62 -14.12
C LEU A 39 2.66 13.62 -15.21
N GLU A 40 2.59 14.89 -14.87
CA GLU A 40 2.37 15.98 -15.83
C GLU A 40 3.71 16.65 -16.17
N LEU A 41 4.04 16.70 -17.46
CA LEU A 41 5.28 17.28 -18.00
C LEU A 41 4.98 18.47 -18.92
N PRO A 42 5.89 19.47 -19.00
CA PRO A 42 5.86 20.46 -20.06
C PRO A 42 6.13 19.81 -21.41
N VAL A 43 5.54 20.35 -22.48
CA VAL A 43 5.64 19.81 -23.87
C VAL A 43 7.08 19.58 -24.33
N GLY A 44 8.02 20.45 -23.92
CA GLY A 44 9.43 20.28 -24.25
C GLY A 44 10.09 18.99 -23.75
N GLN A 45 9.42 18.22 -22.88
CA GLN A 45 9.93 16.93 -22.41
C GLN A 45 9.49 15.73 -23.27
N ARG A 46 8.61 15.93 -24.27
CA ARG A 46 8.02 14.84 -25.07
C ARG A 46 9.06 13.95 -25.76
N THR A 47 10.13 14.52 -26.23
CA THR A 47 11.22 13.79 -26.94
C THR A 47 12.12 12.99 -25.99
N ASN A 48 11.99 13.18 -24.68
CA ASN A 48 12.82 12.53 -23.67
C ASN A 48 12.21 11.24 -23.13
N ILE A 49 11.00 10.89 -23.55
CA ILE A 49 10.22 9.76 -23.04
C ILE A 49 9.54 8.99 -24.16
N ALA A 50 9.43 7.69 -23.99
CA ALA A 50 8.66 6.77 -24.83
C ALA A 50 7.85 5.80 -23.96
N VAL A 51 6.81 5.16 -24.53
CA VAL A 51 6.09 4.08 -23.86
C VAL A 51 7.08 2.94 -23.56
N HIS A 52 6.91 2.30 -22.41
CA HIS A 52 7.78 1.29 -21.80
C HIS A 52 9.10 1.81 -21.20
N ASP A 53 9.42 3.09 -21.32
CA ASP A 53 10.54 3.66 -20.58
C ASP A 53 10.33 3.55 -19.07
N THR A 54 11.43 3.51 -18.33
CA THR A 54 11.40 3.46 -16.87
C THR A 54 11.44 4.86 -16.30
N ILE A 55 10.50 5.18 -15.39
CA ILE A 55 10.55 6.40 -14.58
C ILE A 55 10.91 6.02 -13.15
N GLU A 56 11.84 6.75 -12.59
CA GLU A 56 12.23 6.68 -11.19
C GLU A 56 11.94 8.02 -10.50
N VAL A 57 11.13 7.99 -9.45
CA VAL A 57 10.87 9.16 -8.60
C VAL A 57 11.70 9.04 -7.34
N ARG A 58 12.47 10.08 -7.05
CA ARG A 58 13.35 10.17 -5.89
C ARG A 58 13.02 11.39 -5.04
N PHE A 59 13.18 11.22 -3.74
CA PHE A 59 13.10 12.29 -2.75
C PHE A 59 14.51 12.61 -2.25
N TYR A 60 14.90 13.85 -2.36
CA TYR A 60 16.17 14.33 -1.86
C TYR A 60 15.97 15.19 -0.61
N ASN A 61 16.75 14.91 0.43
CA ASN A 61 16.82 15.74 1.61
C ASN A 61 18.25 15.70 2.17
N LYS A 62 18.86 16.87 2.35
CA LYS A 62 20.24 17.01 2.81
C LYS A 62 20.51 16.47 4.21
N TYR A 63 19.48 16.26 5.02
CA TYR A 63 19.60 15.73 6.38
C TYR A 63 19.57 14.21 6.44
N ILE A 64 19.26 13.55 5.33
CA ILE A 64 19.30 12.08 5.22
C ILE A 64 20.75 11.67 4.97
N MET A 65 21.36 10.94 5.91
CA MET A 65 22.76 10.51 5.81
C MET A 65 22.96 9.33 4.86
N HIS A 66 21.91 8.55 4.65
CA HIS A 66 21.95 7.37 3.78
C HIS A 66 21.79 7.76 2.30
N ASN A 67 22.46 7.05 1.38
CA ASN A 67 22.40 7.28 -0.07
C ASN A 67 22.61 8.75 -0.51
N SER A 68 23.47 9.48 0.18
CA SER A 68 23.72 10.91 -0.08
C SER A 68 22.43 11.75 -0.05
N GLY A 69 21.48 11.37 0.77
CA GLY A 69 20.20 12.08 0.92
C GLY A 69 19.20 11.83 -0.20
N ASN A 70 19.43 10.85 -1.07
CA ASN A 70 18.63 10.61 -2.28
C ASN A 70 17.91 9.26 -2.20
N LEU A 71 16.65 9.28 -1.75
CA LEU A 71 15.83 8.09 -1.56
C LEU A 71 14.91 7.84 -2.74
N ARG A 72 14.81 6.59 -3.16
CA ARG A 72 13.85 6.16 -4.17
C ARG A 72 12.46 6.07 -3.53
N VAL A 73 11.47 6.70 -4.17
CA VAL A 73 10.06 6.62 -3.75
C VAL A 73 9.32 5.56 -4.53
N THR A 74 9.55 5.50 -5.84
CA THR A 74 8.96 4.47 -6.70
C THR A 74 9.73 4.35 -8.01
N THR A 75 9.63 3.17 -8.64
CA THR A 75 10.04 2.89 -10.01
C THR A 75 8.84 2.37 -10.78
N VAL A 76 8.55 2.96 -11.92
CA VAL A 76 7.41 2.57 -12.78
C VAL A 76 7.86 2.47 -14.23
N LEU A 77 7.13 1.68 -15.00
CA LEU A 77 7.22 1.62 -16.45
C LEU A 77 6.08 2.44 -17.05
N ILE A 78 6.35 3.19 -18.10
CA ILE A 78 5.34 4.02 -18.76
C ILE A 78 4.34 3.10 -19.49
N ASP A 79 3.06 3.24 -19.13
CA ASP A 79 1.94 2.58 -19.80
C ASP A 79 1.39 3.43 -20.94
N GLU A 80 1.23 4.74 -20.69
CA GLU A 80 0.55 5.66 -21.59
C GLU A 80 1.18 7.05 -21.55
N ILE A 81 1.20 7.70 -22.70
CA ILE A 81 1.60 9.10 -22.85
C ILE A 81 0.50 9.80 -23.64
N THR A 82 -0.12 10.80 -23.03
CA THR A 82 -1.16 11.62 -23.65
C THR A 82 -0.70 13.06 -23.82
N ASP A 83 -0.65 13.53 -25.06
CA ASP A 83 -0.40 14.94 -25.40
C ASP A 83 -1.71 15.72 -25.36
N THR A 84 -1.85 16.67 -24.45
CA THR A 84 -3.05 17.48 -24.27
C THR A 84 -2.82 18.92 -24.75
N THR A 85 -3.75 19.41 -25.56
CA THR A 85 -3.83 20.83 -25.94
C THR A 85 -5.22 21.34 -25.58
N ASP A 86 -5.30 22.26 -24.63
CA ASP A 86 -6.53 22.88 -24.15
C ASP A 86 -6.35 24.40 -24.17
N ALA A 87 -7.37 25.15 -24.52
CA ALA A 87 -7.54 26.63 -24.49
C ALA A 87 -6.27 27.45 -24.13
N GLY A 88 -5.16 27.21 -24.84
CA GLY A 88 -3.88 27.90 -24.64
C GLY A 88 -2.88 27.23 -23.71
N ARG A 89 -3.24 26.10 -23.08
CA ARG A 89 -2.31 25.27 -22.28
C ARG A 89 -1.97 23.97 -23.02
N LYS A 90 -0.67 23.67 -23.07
CA LYS A 90 -0.17 22.40 -23.63
C LYS A 90 0.64 21.68 -22.58
N TYR A 91 0.35 20.42 -22.36
CA TYR A 91 1.07 19.58 -21.41
C TYR A 91 1.00 18.11 -21.82
N ILE A 92 1.83 17.29 -21.20
CA ILE A 92 1.90 15.84 -21.42
C ILE A 92 1.52 15.17 -20.12
N THR A 93 0.60 14.22 -20.19
CA THR A 93 0.28 13.33 -19.10
C THR A 93 0.91 11.97 -19.36
N VAL A 94 1.65 11.47 -18.38
CA VAL A 94 2.28 10.13 -18.40
C VAL A 94 1.65 9.30 -17.32
N LEU A 95 1.15 8.13 -17.69
CA LEU A 95 0.66 7.12 -16.76
C LEU A 95 1.66 5.95 -16.74
N GLY A 96 1.93 5.43 -15.55
CA GLY A 96 2.83 4.30 -15.39
C GLY A 96 2.50 3.49 -14.14
N ARG A 97 2.89 2.22 -14.18
CA ARG A 97 2.75 1.28 -13.06
C ARG A 97 4.08 0.60 -12.74
N SER A 98 4.24 0.14 -11.50
CA SER A 98 5.43 -0.60 -11.09
C SER A 98 5.58 -1.90 -11.90
N PRO A 99 6.81 -2.47 -12.03
CA PRO A 99 7.08 -3.67 -12.83
C PRO A 99 6.18 -4.87 -12.53
N ALA A 100 5.59 -4.96 -11.34
CA ALA A 100 4.64 -6.01 -10.98
C ALA A 100 3.40 -6.08 -11.91
N ARG A 101 3.12 -5.02 -12.69
CA ARG A 101 2.07 -5.02 -13.72
C ARG A 101 2.24 -6.17 -14.73
N ASP A 102 3.49 -6.53 -15.05
CA ASP A 102 3.76 -7.55 -16.05
C ASP A 102 3.26 -8.94 -15.62
N ILE A 103 3.17 -9.21 -14.30
CA ILE A 103 2.58 -10.43 -13.77
C ILE A 103 1.05 -10.41 -13.96
N ILE A 104 0.41 -9.24 -13.72
CA ILE A 104 -1.04 -9.08 -13.78
C ILE A 104 -1.54 -9.13 -15.22
N ASP A 105 -0.87 -8.38 -16.09
CA ASP A 105 -1.32 -8.14 -17.47
C ASP A 105 -0.91 -9.28 -18.43
N SER A 106 -0.01 -10.17 -18.00
CA SER A 106 0.41 -11.30 -18.84
C SER A 106 -0.52 -12.49 -18.69
N SER A 107 -0.81 -13.15 -19.79
CA SER A 107 -1.58 -14.39 -19.83
C SER A 107 -0.77 -15.49 -20.51
N TRP A 108 -0.73 -16.67 -19.90
CA TRP A 108 -0.07 -17.86 -20.46
C TRP A 108 -0.64 -19.13 -19.78
N THR A 109 -0.35 -20.27 -20.35
CA THR A 109 -0.67 -21.56 -19.73
C THR A 109 0.47 -22.01 -18.85
N GLY A 110 0.19 -22.46 -17.64
CA GLY A 110 1.20 -22.88 -16.71
C GLY A 110 0.67 -23.67 -15.52
N LYS A 111 1.63 -24.08 -14.68
CA LYS A 111 1.36 -24.83 -13.45
C LYS A 111 2.33 -24.37 -12.36
N ALA A 112 1.83 -24.27 -11.16
CA ALA A 112 2.64 -23.97 -9.96
C ALA A 112 2.04 -24.67 -8.72
N GLY A 113 2.76 -24.63 -7.60
CA GLY A 113 2.36 -25.25 -6.34
C GLY A 113 3.24 -26.42 -5.94
N GLY A 114 2.83 -27.19 -4.91
CA GLY A 114 3.61 -28.27 -4.36
C GLY A 114 4.82 -27.80 -3.53
N SER A 115 4.98 -26.49 -3.34
CA SER A 115 6.02 -25.84 -2.54
C SER A 115 5.40 -24.78 -1.63
N ASP A 116 6.20 -24.21 -0.76
CA ASP A 116 5.76 -23.07 0.07
C ASP A 116 5.40 -21.83 -0.80
N LEU A 117 4.55 -20.96 -0.25
CA LEU A 117 4.01 -19.82 -0.96
C LEU A 117 5.10 -18.87 -1.51
N LEU A 118 6.20 -18.67 -0.75
CA LEU A 118 7.29 -17.80 -1.19
C LEU A 118 7.99 -18.38 -2.42
N THR A 119 8.30 -19.68 -2.41
CA THR A 119 8.92 -20.39 -3.56
C THR A 119 8.02 -20.35 -4.79
N VAL A 120 6.71 -20.55 -4.63
CA VAL A 120 5.73 -20.46 -5.72
C VAL A 120 5.70 -19.04 -6.29
N ALA A 121 5.62 -18.03 -5.43
CA ALA A 121 5.61 -16.63 -5.84
C ALA A 121 6.89 -16.22 -6.58
N GLN A 122 8.06 -16.64 -6.07
CA GLN A 122 9.36 -16.40 -6.72
C GLN A 122 9.45 -17.07 -8.11
N SER A 123 8.95 -18.30 -8.23
CA SER A 123 8.94 -19.02 -9.51
C SER A 123 8.13 -18.27 -10.57
N ILE A 124 6.95 -17.76 -10.23
CA ILE A 124 6.09 -16.99 -11.14
C ILE A 124 6.72 -15.63 -11.46
N ALA A 125 7.16 -14.88 -10.45
CA ALA A 125 7.68 -13.52 -10.61
C ALA A 125 9.03 -13.47 -11.35
N SER A 126 9.86 -14.51 -11.22
CA SER A 126 11.18 -14.59 -11.86
C SER A 126 11.09 -14.55 -13.38
N LYS A 127 10.00 -15.00 -13.99
CA LYS A 127 9.73 -14.90 -15.43
C LYS A 127 9.80 -13.46 -15.94
N PHE A 128 9.49 -12.49 -15.08
CA PHE A 128 9.47 -11.06 -15.35
C PHE A 128 10.68 -10.32 -14.75
N GLY A 129 11.65 -11.05 -14.20
CA GLY A 129 12.82 -10.46 -13.54
C GLY A 129 12.49 -9.77 -12.20
N ILE A 130 11.32 -10.05 -11.63
CA ILE A 130 10.86 -9.48 -10.36
C ILE A 130 11.29 -10.41 -9.22
N ILE A 131 11.89 -9.84 -8.17
CA ILE A 131 12.29 -10.58 -6.97
C ILE A 131 11.16 -10.51 -5.95
N VAL A 132 10.84 -11.65 -5.33
CA VAL A 132 9.91 -11.69 -4.20
C VAL A 132 10.69 -11.88 -2.91
N HIS A 133 10.55 -10.92 -2.01
CA HIS A 133 11.17 -10.96 -0.69
C HIS A 133 10.12 -11.30 0.37
N HIS A 134 10.47 -12.16 1.31
CA HIS A 134 9.63 -12.39 2.50
C HIS A 134 10.00 -11.41 3.62
N LEU A 135 8.99 -10.86 4.30
CA LEU A 135 9.18 -10.04 5.49
C LEU A 135 8.48 -10.67 6.71
N PRO A 136 9.15 -10.66 7.89
CA PRO A 136 10.52 -10.21 8.14
C PRO A 136 11.56 -11.10 7.46
N ARG A 137 12.69 -10.52 7.07
CA ARG A 137 13.76 -11.23 6.38
C ARG A 137 14.30 -12.40 7.23
N GLY A 138 14.58 -13.52 6.59
CA GLY A 138 15.19 -14.69 7.21
C GLY A 138 14.21 -15.64 7.93
N GLN A 139 12.91 -15.35 7.92
CA GLN A 139 11.87 -16.22 8.48
C GLN A 139 10.85 -16.56 7.39
N ASN A 140 11.03 -17.71 6.75
CA ASN A 140 9.99 -18.22 5.85
C ASN A 140 9.02 -19.11 6.65
N ASN A 141 7.86 -18.57 7.01
CA ASN A 141 6.79 -19.26 7.72
C ASN A 141 5.58 -19.50 6.81
N THR A 142 5.79 -19.51 5.49
CA THR A 142 4.71 -19.78 4.54
C THR A 142 4.42 -21.27 4.44
N GLU A 143 3.13 -21.61 4.31
CA GLU A 143 2.70 -23.00 4.19
C GLU A 143 2.78 -23.45 2.72
N THR A 144 2.77 -24.77 2.52
CA THR A 144 2.71 -25.38 1.19
C THR A 144 1.41 -25.00 0.49
N VAL A 145 1.53 -24.58 -0.74
CA VAL A 145 0.41 -24.28 -1.65
C VAL A 145 0.11 -25.53 -2.48
N SER A 146 -1.16 -25.93 -2.52
CA SER A 146 -1.63 -27.00 -3.44
C SER A 146 -1.29 -26.66 -4.89
N SER A 147 -1.02 -27.68 -5.70
CA SER A 147 -0.78 -27.46 -7.12
C SER A 147 -2.03 -26.87 -7.78
N PHE A 148 -1.84 -25.82 -8.57
CA PHE A 148 -2.87 -25.21 -9.40
C PHE A 148 -2.34 -25.02 -10.82
N GLU A 149 -3.26 -25.01 -11.76
CA GLU A 149 -3.00 -24.81 -13.18
C GLU A 149 -3.81 -23.59 -13.65
N TRP A 150 -3.31 -22.90 -14.64
CA TRP A 150 -4.01 -21.80 -15.30
C TRP A 150 -3.83 -21.94 -16.81
N ASP A 151 -4.84 -21.56 -17.58
CA ASP A 151 -4.85 -21.68 -19.03
C ASP A 151 -5.24 -20.37 -19.69
N CYS A 152 -4.29 -19.78 -20.43
CA CYS A 152 -4.46 -18.52 -21.15
C CYS A 152 -4.92 -17.35 -20.25
N GLU A 153 -4.54 -17.37 -18.97
CA GLU A 153 -4.86 -16.34 -17.99
C GLU A 153 -3.63 -15.95 -17.16
N SER A 154 -3.77 -14.96 -16.31
CA SER A 154 -2.72 -14.59 -15.34
C SER A 154 -2.81 -15.48 -14.10
N PRO A 155 -1.69 -16.04 -13.62
CA PRO A 155 -1.66 -16.79 -12.36
C PRO A 155 -1.86 -15.89 -11.12
N TRP A 156 -1.99 -14.58 -11.31
CA TRP A 156 -2.04 -13.62 -10.22
C TRP A 156 -3.20 -13.88 -9.26
N THR A 157 -4.39 -14.17 -9.79
CA THR A 157 -5.58 -14.47 -8.97
C THR A 157 -5.36 -15.70 -8.07
N HIS A 158 -4.75 -16.75 -8.61
CA HIS A 158 -4.42 -17.95 -7.83
C HIS A 158 -3.39 -17.64 -6.74
N LEU A 159 -2.37 -16.84 -7.08
CA LEU A 159 -1.33 -16.44 -6.13
C LEU A 159 -1.88 -15.57 -4.99
N LEU A 160 -2.79 -14.63 -5.30
CA LEU A 160 -3.51 -13.83 -4.30
C LEU A 160 -4.33 -14.70 -3.35
N ASN A 161 -5.13 -15.63 -3.91
CA ASN A 161 -5.94 -16.52 -3.09
C ASN A 161 -5.06 -17.41 -2.17
N ALA A 162 -3.92 -17.89 -2.68
CA ALA A 162 -2.97 -18.65 -1.88
C ALA A 162 -2.39 -17.83 -0.73
N ALA A 163 -2.04 -16.56 -0.98
CA ALA A 163 -1.56 -15.63 0.03
C ALA A 163 -2.64 -15.32 1.09
N ASP A 164 -3.84 -14.99 0.64
CA ASP A 164 -4.98 -14.69 1.49
C ASP A 164 -5.35 -15.86 2.41
N ASN A 165 -5.31 -17.10 1.90
CA ASN A 165 -5.59 -18.29 2.69
C ASN A 165 -4.61 -18.45 3.86
N GLN A 166 -3.39 -17.93 3.72
CA GLN A 166 -2.34 -17.95 4.74
C GLN A 166 -2.23 -16.63 5.53
N GLY A 167 -3.07 -15.63 5.22
CA GLY A 167 -3.06 -14.31 5.85
C GLY A 167 -1.84 -13.46 5.47
N TYR A 168 -1.31 -13.65 4.25
CA TYR A 168 -0.27 -12.83 3.66
C TYR A 168 -0.84 -11.82 2.65
N VAL A 169 -0.10 -10.75 2.42
CA VAL A 169 -0.37 -9.76 1.38
C VAL A 169 0.89 -9.57 0.54
N PHE A 170 0.68 -9.26 -0.74
CA PHE A 170 1.74 -8.80 -1.62
C PHE A 170 1.74 -7.28 -1.70
N THR A 171 2.90 -6.67 -1.70
CA THR A 171 3.07 -5.23 -1.92
C THR A 171 4.35 -4.98 -2.73
N SER A 172 4.36 -3.98 -3.59
CA SER A 172 5.57 -3.56 -4.30
C SER A 172 6.48 -2.75 -3.39
N ASN A 173 7.79 -2.90 -3.58
CA ASN A 173 8.78 -2.01 -3.01
C ASN A 173 9.09 -0.84 -3.96
N GLU A 174 9.97 0.06 -3.53
CA GLU A 174 10.35 1.26 -4.29
C GLU A 174 11.15 0.93 -5.56
N ALA A 175 11.74 -0.27 -5.65
CA ALA A 175 12.49 -0.74 -6.82
C ALA A 175 11.60 -1.48 -7.85
N GLY A 176 10.37 -1.82 -7.46
CA GLY A 176 9.43 -2.59 -8.28
C GLY A 176 9.46 -4.10 -8.02
N ASP A 177 10.25 -4.56 -7.04
CA ASP A 177 10.18 -5.93 -6.53
C ASP A 177 8.97 -6.11 -5.62
N LEU A 178 8.66 -7.34 -5.23
CA LEU A 178 7.56 -7.69 -4.36
C LEU A 178 8.02 -8.04 -2.94
N TYR A 179 7.24 -7.59 -1.97
CA TYR A 179 7.26 -8.12 -0.62
C TYR A 179 6.05 -9.03 -0.40
N LEU A 180 6.30 -10.21 0.16
CA LEU A 180 5.31 -11.09 0.76
C LEU A 180 5.38 -10.91 2.26
N THR A 181 4.34 -10.35 2.87
CA THR A 181 4.34 -9.97 4.29
C THR A 181 2.98 -10.20 4.93
N LYS A 182 2.94 -10.32 6.25
CA LYS A 182 1.69 -10.31 7.00
C LYS A 182 1.24 -8.87 7.26
N SER A 183 -0.07 -8.63 7.14
CA SER A 183 -0.63 -7.31 7.40
C SER A 183 -0.33 -6.83 8.82
N GLY A 184 0.09 -5.57 8.95
CA GLY A 184 0.32 -4.90 10.23
C GLY A 184 1.49 -5.40 11.06
N ARG A 185 2.28 -6.39 10.57
CA ARG A 185 3.38 -6.98 11.33
C ARG A 185 4.69 -6.20 11.24
N ASP A 186 4.88 -5.44 10.17
CA ASP A 186 6.20 -4.94 9.83
C ASP A 186 6.49 -3.52 10.30
N ALA A 187 5.53 -2.80 10.84
CA ALA A 187 5.85 -1.53 11.47
C ALA A 187 4.72 -0.86 12.22
N GLU A 188 4.88 -0.71 13.50
CA GLU A 188 4.33 0.42 14.20
C GLU A 188 5.15 1.65 13.81
N GLN A 189 4.64 2.47 12.89
CA GLN A 189 5.22 3.80 12.63
C GLN A 189 4.76 4.77 13.72
N TRP A 190 5.28 4.59 14.91
CA TRP A 190 4.99 5.44 16.06
C TRP A 190 5.59 6.86 15.94
N HIS A 191 6.48 7.11 14.98
CA HIS A 191 7.00 8.45 14.66
C HIS A 191 5.94 9.35 14.02
N PHE A 192 4.92 8.75 13.38
CA PHE A 192 3.83 9.48 12.77
C PHE A 192 2.61 9.43 13.69
N ILE A 193 2.19 10.58 14.17
CA ILE A 193 0.95 10.73 14.91
C ILE A 193 0.06 11.64 14.10
N LEU A 194 -1.15 11.19 13.76
CA LEU A 194 -2.14 12.00 13.09
C LEU A 194 -3.13 12.54 14.13
N ALA A 195 -3.20 13.87 14.22
CA ALA A 195 -4.12 14.52 15.16
C ALA A 195 -4.88 15.65 14.47
N GLU A 196 -6.21 15.60 14.60
CA GLU A 196 -7.11 16.65 14.12
C GLU A 196 -6.77 17.99 14.82
N GLY A 197 -6.74 19.07 14.03
CA GLY A 197 -6.35 20.39 14.51
C GLY A 197 -4.83 20.61 14.70
N THR A 198 -4.00 19.59 14.40
CA THR A 198 -2.53 19.68 14.54
C THR A 198 -1.83 19.56 13.18
N ASN A 199 -1.90 18.39 12.54
CA ASN A 199 -1.18 18.09 11.31
C ASN A 199 -2.08 17.54 10.18
N ILE A 200 -3.38 17.48 10.43
CA ILE A 200 -4.39 17.06 9.45
C ILE A 200 -4.97 18.30 8.77
N LYS A 201 -4.96 18.34 7.45
CA LYS A 201 -5.59 19.39 6.62
C LYS A 201 -7.06 19.16 6.41
N SER A 202 -7.43 17.91 6.11
CA SER A 202 -8.81 17.50 5.87
C SER A 202 -9.05 16.06 6.27
N VAL A 203 -10.29 15.78 6.65
CA VAL A 203 -10.77 14.42 6.98
C VAL A 203 -12.02 14.16 6.16
N GLU A 204 -12.07 13.03 5.49
CA GLU A 204 -13.24 12.50 4.81
C GLU A 204 -13.50 11.07 5.30
N THR A 205 -14.73 10.78 5.69
CA THR A 205 -15.11 9.45 6.17
C THR A 205 -16.09 8.81 5.20
N THR A 206 -15.78 7.61 4.73
CA THR A 206 -16.63 6.83 3.83
C THR A 206 -17.00 5.52 4.50
N GLU A 207 -18.30 5.25 4.57
CA GLU A 207 -18.86 3.95 4.97
C GLU A 207 -19.64 3.39 3.78
N ALA A 208 -19.15 2.29 3.20
CA ALA A 208 -19.77 1.67 2.04
C ALA A 208 -20.46 0.36 2.43
N GLY A 209 -21.78 0.30 2.26
CA GLY A 209 -22.59 -0.90 2.54
C GLY A 209 -22.86 -1.77 1.30
N ALA A 210 -22.50 -1.29 0.10
CA ALA A 210 -22.80 -1.97 -1.16
C ALA A 210 -22.18 -3.37 -1.25
N GLU A 211 -20.99 -3.55 -0.70
CA GLU A 211 -20.24 -4.81 -0.71
C GLU A 211 -20.30 -5.57 0.61
N GLN A 212 -21.14 -5.16 1.56
CA GLN A 212 -21.35 -5.89 2.80
C GLN A 212 -22.40 -6.99 2.61
N PHE A 213 -22.13 -8.15 3.19
CA PHE A 213 -23.00 -9.32 3.16
C PHE A 213 -23.28 -9.78 4.58
N HIS A 214 -24.44 -10.40 4.78
CA HIS A 214 -24.80 -10.97 6.08
C HIS A 214 -24.04 -12.28 6.34
N GLU A 215 -23.86 -13.09 5.30
CA GLU A 215 -23.20 -14.38 5.37
C GLU A 215 -22.08 -14.47 4.32
N TYR A 216 -20.95 -14.99 4.74
CA TYR A 216 -19.79 -15.26 3.91
C TYR A 216 -19.52 -16.76 3.94
N VAL A 217 -19.52 -17.39 2.79
CA VAL A 217 -19.35 -18.83 2.62
C VAL A 217 -18.11 -19.09 1.76
N VAL A 218 -17.25 -19.99 2.20
CA VAL A 218 -16.10 -20.47 1.44
C VAL A 218 -16.26 -21.95 1.20
N VAL A 219 -16.26 -22.35 -0.05
CA VAL A 219 -16.37 -23.74 -0.50
C VAL A 219 -15.03 -24.19 -1.04
N SER A 220 -14.53 -25.35 -0.60
CA SER A 220 -13.28 -25.96 -1.06
C SER A 220 -13.39 -27.47 -1.00
N SER A 221 -13.19 -28.16 -2.12
CA SER A 221 -13.03 -29.63 -2.22
C SER A 221 -13.89 -30.47 -1.26
N GLY A 222 -15.20 -30.17 -1.15
CA GLY A 222 -16.14 -30.89 -0.28
C GLY A 222 -16.20 -30.36 1.16
N VAL A 223 -15.50 -29.30 1.48
CA VAL A 223 -15.54 -28.59 2.77
C VAL A 223 -16.19 -27.22 2.59
N GLN A 224 -16.96 -26.79 3.59
CA GLN A 224 -17.59 -25.46 3.58
C GLN A 224 -17.35 -24.77 4.94
N GLY A 225 -16.72 -23.60 4.88
CA GLY A 225 -16.57 -22.71 6.03
C GLY A 225 -17.49 -21.49 5.91
N SER A 226 -18.00 -20.95 7.00
CA SER A 226 -18.83 -19.75 6.97
C SER A 226 -18.52 -18.77 8.08
N ALA A 227 -18.90 -17.50 7.87
CA ALA A 227 -18.87 -16.43 8.84
C ALA A 227 -20.11 -15.55 8.69
N ILE A 228 -20.72 -15.14 9.83
CA ILE A 228 -21.93 -14.33 9.84
C ILE A 228 -21.61 -12.93 10.35
N ASP A 229 -22.02 -11.92 9.60
CA ASP A 229 -21.96 -10.51 9.99
C ASP A 229 -23.26 -10.07 10.63
N ASN A 230 -23.30 -10.09 11.96
CA ASN A 230 -24.47 -9.65 12.73
C ASN A 230 -24.72 -8.13 12.66
N LEU A 231 -23.77 -7.33 12.20
CA LEU A 231 -23.92 -5.88 12.01
C LEU A 231 -24.59 -5.57 10.67
N CYS A 232 -24.47 -6.46 9.68
CA CYS A 232 -25.07 -6.32 8.37
C CYS A 232 -26.56 -6.72 8.42
N LYS A 233 -27.46 -5.75 8.21
CA LYS A 233 -28.91 -5.97 8.28
C LYS A 233 -29.52 -6.58 7.01
N ASN A 234 -28.81 -6.54 5.89
CA ASN A 234 -29.28 -7.19 4.67
C ASN A 234 -29.08 -8.72 4.77
N LYS A 235 -29.81 -9.47 3.96
CA LYS A 235 -29.72 -10.95 3.92
C LYS A 235 -28.90 -11.49 2.76
N ARG A 236 -27.97 -10.68 2.23
CA ARG A 236 -27.13 -11.10 1.11
C ARG A 236 -26.08 -12.10 1.57
N VAL A 237 -25.78 -13.06 0.72
CA VAL A 237 -24.74 -14.08 0.91
C VAL A 237 -23.66 -13.90 -0.15
N LEU A 238 -22.41 -13.97 0.26
CA LEU A 238 -21.25 -14.06 -0.61
C LEU A 238 -20.70 -15.48 -0.51
N THR A 239 -20.60 -16.18 -1.66
CA THR A 239 -19.95 -17.48 -1.71
C THR A 239 -18.68 -17.39 -2.56
N LEU A 240 -17.56 -17.85 -1.99
CA LEU A 240 -16.27 -17.97 -2.66
C LEU A 240 -15.99 -19.44 -2.93
N ASN A 241 -15.72 -19.77 -4.19
CA ASN A 241 -15.28 -21.12 -4.57
C ASN A 241 -13.74 -21.16 -4.62
N LEU A 242 -13.14 -21.89 -3.70
CA LEU A 242 -11.71 -22.12 -3.56
C LEU A 242 -11.36 -23.61 -3.67
N SER A 243 -12.05 -24.33 -4.53
CA SER A 243 -11.89 -25.78 -4.72
C SER A 243 -10.46 -26.19 -5.07
N ASP A 244 -9.71 -25.31 -5.74
CA ASP A 244 -8.33 -25.55 -6.18
C ASP A 244 -7.32 -25.58 -5.03
N PHE A 245 -7.70 -25.09 -3.84
CA PHE A 245 -6.76 -24.90 -2.72
C PHE A 245 -6.81 -25.99 -1.64
N ASN A 246 -7.71 -26.97 -1.73
CA ASN A 246 -7.83 -28.06 -0.75
C ASN A 246 -7.82 -27.59 0.72
N LEU A 247 -8.66 -26.60 1.04
CA LEU A 247 -8.75 -26.06 2.38
C LEU A 247 -9.43 -27.09 3.31
N ASP A 248 -8.93 -27.20 4.55
CA ASP A 248 -9.68 -27.85 5.62
C ASP A 248 -10.79 -26.94 6.18
N GLN A 249 -11.63 -27.48 7.06
CA GLN A 249 -12.77 -26.78 7.67
C GLN A 249 -12.35 -25.50 8.43
N GLU A 250 -11.21 -25.56 9.12
CA GLU A 250 -10.71 -24.43 9.91
C GLU A 250 -10.21 -23.31 8.98
N LYS A 251 -9.44 -23.64 7.95
CA LYS A 251 -8.92 -22.69 6.97
C LYS A 251 -10.07 -22.06 6.15
N ALA A 252 -11.06 -22.84 5.74
CA ALA A 252 -12.22 -22.32 5.04
C ALA A 252 -13.01 -21.34 5.90
N THR A 253 -13.22 -21.64 7.19
CA THR A 253 -13.90 -20.75 8.14
C THR A 253 -13.07 -19.48 8.39
N ARG A 254 -11.75 -19.61 8.55
CA ARG A 254 -10.85 -18.47 8.70
C ARG A 254 -10.89 -17.54 7.47
N ARG A 255 -10.91 -18.12 6.27
CA ARG A 255 -11.01 -17.35 5.02
C ARG A 255 -12.34 -16.58 4.92
N ALA A 256 -13.45 -17.21 5.31
CA ALA A 256 -14.74 -16.53 5.38
C ALA A 256 -14.73 -15.34 6.37
N GLN A 257 -14.06 -15.49 7.53
CA GLN A 257 -13.88 -14.42 8.49
C GLN A 257 -13.03 -13.26 7.93
N ILE A 258 -11.97 -13.54 7.19
CA ILE A 258 -11.13 -12.53 6.53
C ILE A 258 -11.98 -11.71 5.55
N GLU A 259 -12.80 -12.36 4.73
CA GLU A 259 -13.70 -11.66 3.80
C GLU A 259 -14.71 -10.77 4.54
N LEU A 260 -15.28 -11.25 5.62
CA LEU A 260 -16.19 -10.47 6.45
C LEU A 260 -15.52 -9.17 6.94
N TYR A 261 -14.31 -9.24 7.49
CA TYR A 261 -13.60 -8.06 7.98
C TYR A 261 -13.22 -7.11 6.85
N ARG A 262 -12.75 -7.63 5.70
CA ARG A 262 -12.40 -6.80 4.52
C ARG A 262 -13.59 -6.00 4.01
N ARG A 263 -14.79 -6.57 4.03
CA ARG A 263 -15.99 -5.92 3.50
C ARG A 263 -16.71 -5.01 4.51
N ARG A 264 -16.33 -5.06 5.78
CA ARG A 264 -16.72 -4.06 6.79
C ARG A 264 -15.90 -2.78 6.71
N LYS A 265 -15.20 -2.54 5.65
CA LYS A 265 -14.26 -1.44 5.49
C LYS A 265 -14.94 -0.08 5.68
N ARG A 266 -14.58 0.61 6.75
CA ARG A 266 -14.78 2.04 6.91
C ARG A 266 -13.47 2.71 6.58
N THR A 267 -13.46 3.56 5.56
CA THR A 267 -12.26 4.25 5.11
C THR A 267 -12.30 5.71 5.57
N ILE A 268 -11.21 6.17 6.13
CA ILE A 268 -11.03 7.55 6.54
C ILE A 268 -9.88 8.11 5.75
N LYS A 269 -10.17 9.03 4.84
CA LYS A 269 -9.16 9.73 4.08
C LYS A 269 -8.69 10.96 4.85
N VAL A 270 -7.40 11.06 5.06
CA VAL A 270 -6.75 12.14 5.79
C VAL A 270 -5.71 12.77 4.90
N THR A 271 -5.84 14.09 4.65
CA THR A 271 -4.80 14.83 3.91
C THR A 271 -3.88 15.55 4.88
N VAL A 272 -2.58 15.39 4.66
CA VAL A 272 -1.50 15.99 5.45
C VAL A 272 -0.51 16.74 4.56
N SER A 273 0.26 17.67 5.12
CA SER A 273 1.37 18.30 4.43
C SER A 273 2.60 17.39 4.43
N GLY A 274 3.29 17.33 3.30
CA GLY A 274 4.49 16.51 3.13
C GLY A 274 4.17 15.05 2.83
N TRP A 275 5.21 14.26 2.57
CA TRP A 275 5.12 12.85 2.23
C TRP A 275 5.49 11.92 3.40
N GLY A 276 5.87 12.51 4.51
CA GLY A 276 6.32 11.79 5.70
C GLY A 276 6.88 12.76 6.75
N LEU A 277 8.05 12.44 7.30
CA LEU A 277 8.71 13.28 8.28
C LEU A 277 9.08 14.65 7.69
N THR A 278 8.93 15.70 8.50
CA THR A 278 9.37 17.06 8.15
C THR A 278 10.90 17.17 8.17
N ASP A 279 11.47 18.20 7.52
CA ASP A 279 12.91 18.47 7.55
C ASP A 279 13.47 18.54 8.98
N GLU A 280 12.72 19.10 9.92
CA GLU A 280 13.09 19.24 11.33
C GLU A 280 13.11 17.88 12.04
N GLN A 281 12.11 17.04 11.78
CA GLN A 281 12.04 15.70 12.33
C GLN A 281 13.18 14.83 11.78
N ILE A 282 13.42 14.84 10.45
CA ILE A 282 14.53 14.11 9.84
C ILE A 282 15.87 14.53 10.46
N LYS A 283 16.07 15.82 10.67
CA LYS A 283 17.29 16.34 11.30
C LYS A 283 17.45 15.87 12.75
N SER A 284 16.35 15.74 13.51
CA SER A 284 16.39 15.35 14.92
C SER A 284 16.56 13.86 15.13
N PHE A 285 16.01 13.03 14.24
CA PHE A 285 16.06 11.55 14.37
C PHE A 285 17.38 10.94 13.89
N GLY A 286 18.19 11.67 13.12
CA GLY A 286 19.41 11.13 12.53
C GLY A 286 19.15 10.18 11.37
N SER A 287 20.08 9.26 11.11
CA SER A 287 19.96 8.27 10.04
C SER A 287 18.87 7.24 10.38
N THR A 288 17.74 7.35 9.73
CA THR A 288 16.66 6.37 9.81
C THR A 288 16.61 5.52 8.53
N GLU A 289 16.07 4.33 8.62
CA GLU A 289 15.80 3.51 7.45
C GLU A 289 14.76 4.20 6.54
N GLU A 290 14.90 4.03 5.23
CA GLU A 290 14.03 4.65 4.21
C GLU A 290 12.54 4.47 4.52
N LYS A 291 12.16 3.30 5.03
CA LYS A 291 10.79 2.94 5.40
C LYS A 291 10.19 3.82 6.50
N GLU A 292 11.01 4.41 7.32
CA GLU A 292 10.55 5.23 8.45
C GLU A 292 10.32 6.69 8.09
N LEU A 293 10.76 7.12 6.91
CA LEU A 293 10.71 8.52 6.50
C LEU A 293 9.41 8.92 5.81
N PHE A 294 8.74 7.96 5.16
CA PHE A 294 7.51 8.19 4.41
C PHE A 294 6.34 7.44 5.02
N PHE A 295 5.14 7.97 4.82
CA PHE A 295 3.94 7.18 5.04
C PHE A 295 3.90 6.05 4.02
N ASN A 296 3.67 4.82 4.43
CA ASN A 296 3.56 3.67 3.52
C ASN A 296 2.34 2.83 3.88
N PRO A 297 1.74 2.11 2.92
CA PRO A 297 0.74 1.10 3.23
C PRO A 297 1.29 0.02 4.15
N ASN A 298 0.41 -0.68 4.87
CA ASN A 298 0.73 -1.71 5.87
C ASN A 298 1.31 -1.20 7.19
N PHE A 299 1.34 0.13 7.41
CA PHE A 299 1.81 0.69 8.68
C PHE A 299 0.67 0.98 9.64
N LEU A 300 0.89 0.69 10.92
CA LEU A 300 0.01 1.06 12.03
C LEU A 300 0.48 2.38 12.64
N ILE A 301 -0.38 3.39 12.61
CA ILE A 301 -0.08 4.71 13.14
C ILE A 301 -1.10 5.11 14.21
N PRO A 302 -0.69 5.84 15.27
CA PRO A 302 -1.61 6.46 16.21
C PRO A 302 -2.42 7.58 15.54
N VAL A 303 -3.74 7.58 15.71
CA VAL A 303 -4.65 8.54 15.09
C VAL A 303 -5.62 9.07 16.14
N TYR A 304 -5.78 10.39 16.19
CA TYR A 304 -6.76 11.08 17.01
C TYR A 304 -7.59 12.03 16.15
N ILE A 305 -8.83 11.60 15.82
CA ILE A 305 -9.77 12.36 15.00
C ILE A 305 -11.14 12.32 15.71
N PRO A 306 -11.36 13.23 16.68
CA PRO A 306 -12.62 13.28 17.46
C PRO A 306 -13.87 13.45 16.59
N SER A 307 -13.78 14.23 15.50
CA SER A 307 -14.89 14.44 14.58
C SER A 307 -15.38 13.15 13.90
N ALA A 308 -14.47 12.19 13.70
CA ALA A 308 -14.78 10.86 13.17
C ALA A 308 -14.94 9.77 14.25
N GLY A 309 -14.84 10.15 15.54
CA GLY A 309 -14.92 9.22 16.68
C GLY A 309 -13.71 8.30 16.81
N ILE A 310 -12.52 8.70 16.33
CA ILE A 310 -11.31 7.89 16.31
C ILE A 310 -10.34 8.34 17.39
N ASP A 311 -9.96 7.39 18.24
CA ASP A 311 -8.89 7.53 19.22
C ASP A 311 -8.20 6.16 19.36
N GLY A 312 -7.20 5.90 18.50
CA GLY A 312 -6.54 4.61 18.50
C GLY A 312 -5.54 4.43 17.35
N LYS A 313 -5.08 3.21 17.17
CA LYS A 313 -4.21 2.85 16.05
C LYS A 313 -5.05 2.52 14.83
N MET A 314 -4.70 3.11 13.69
CA MET A 314 -5.28 2.81 12.39
C MET A 314 -4.21 2.26 11.46
N MET A 315 -4.62 1.45 10.50
CA MET A 315 -3.73 0.95 9.44
C MET A 315 -3.86 1.85 8.21
N ILE A 316 -2.72 2.19 7.63
CA ILE A 316 -2.68 2.83 6.32
C ILE A 316 -2.92 1.75 5.26
N SER A 317 -4.05 1.80 4.57
CA SER A 317 -4.36 0.90 3.46
C SER A 317 -3.86 1.43 2.12
N GLU A 318 -3.83 2.75 1.96
CA GLU A 318 -3.42 3.41 0.74
C GLU A 318 -2.76 4.76 1.06
N VAL A 319 -1.77 5.12 0.26
CA VAL A 319 -1.09 6.40 0.33
C VAL A 319 -1.07 7.00 -1.07
N GLU A 320 -1.58 8.22 -1.18
CA GLU A 320 -1.48 9.02 -2.40
C GLU A 320 -0.56 10.21 -2.13
N TYR A 321 0.62 10.19 -2.72
CA TYR A 321 1.56 11.30 -2.66
C TYR A 321 1.30 12.26 -3.81
N ARG A 322 1.15 13.53 -3.51
CA ARG A 322 1.01 14.59 -4.51
C ARG A 322 2.13 15.61 -4.38
N ALA A 323 2.66 16.03 -5.50
CA ALA A 323 3.64 17.11 -5.55
C ALA A 323 3.41 18.03 -6.73
N GLU A 324 3.58 19.29 -6.46
CA GLU A 324 3.80 20.37 -7.42
C GLU A 324 5.12 21.06 -7.03
N PRO A 325 5.76 21.87 -7.90
CA PRO A 325 7.07 22.45 -7.59
C PRO A 325 7.16 23.21 -6.25
N THR A 326 6.02 23.72 -5.77
CA THR A 326 5.92 24.52 -4.54
C THR A 326 5.12 23.88 -3.41
N ALA A 327 4.52 22.71 -3.63
CA ALA A 327 3.62 22.07 -2.68
C ALA A 327 3.79 20.54 -2.67
N PHE A 328 3.82 19.98 -1.46
CA PHE A 328 3.83 18.53 -1.23
C PHE A 328 2.70 18.18 -0.26
N ASP A 329 1.83 17.31 -0.69
CA ASP A 329 0.72 16.79 0.10
C ASP A 329 0.67 15.28 0.02
N CYS A 330 0.09 14.66 1.03
CA CYS A 330 -0.15 13.24 1.07
C CYS A 330 -1.58 12.99 1.56
N THR A 331 -2.31 12.13 0.86
CA THR A 331 -3.60 11.63 1.30
C THR A 331 -3.45 10.18 1.74
N LEU A 332 -3.84 9.90 2.98
CA LEU A 332 -3.78 8.59 3.60
C LEU A 332 -5.19 8.01 3.69
N SER A 333 -5.40 6.82 3.16
CA SER A 333 -6.61 6.03 3.41
C SER A 333 -6.37 5.15 4.65
N LEU A 334 -7.04 5.49 5.74
CA LEU A 334 -6.93 4.80 7.01
C LEU A 334 -8.11 3.85 7.20
N VAL A 335 -7.82 2.65 7.67
CA VAL A 335 -8.82 1.63 7.97
C VAL A 335 -8.58 1.04 9.36
N ASN A 336 -9.63 0.42 9.91
CA ASN A 336 -9.46 -0.37 11.13
C ASN A 336 -8.50 -1.54 10.84
N PRO A 337 -7.49 -1.80 11.69
CA PRO A 337 -6.55 -2.92 11.51
C PRO A 337 -7.22 -4.27 11.31
N GLU A 338 -8.44 -4.49 11.86
CA GLU A 338 -9.19 -5.73 11.68
C GLU A 338 -9.47 -6.08 10.21
N VAL A 339 -9.54 -5.08 9.32
CA VAL A 339 -9.82 -5.27 7.89
C VAL A 339 -8.82 -6.23 7.23
N TYR A 340 -7.56 -6.13 7.63
CA TYR A 340 -6.48 -6.96 7.08
C TYR A 340 -5.92 -7.99 8.08
N MET A 341 -6.05 -7.73 9.38
CA MET A 341 -5.47 -8.56 10.44
C MET A 341 -6.51 -9.43 11.16
N GLY A 342 -7.78 -9.31 10.80
CA GLY A 342 -8.85 -10.06 11.46
C GLY A 342 -8.93 -9.78 12.97
N LYS A 343 -9.10 -10.85 13.77
CA LYS A 343 -9.25 -10.74 15.24
C LYS A 343 -8.06 -10.06 15.94
N GLU A 344 -6.84 -10.24 15.45
CA GLU A 344 -5.65 -9.55 16.01
C GLU A 344 -5.78 -8.04 15.83
N GLY A 345 -6.20 -7.60 14.64
CA GLY A 345 -6.44 -6.20 14.35
C GLY A 345 -7.54 -5.59 15.20
N ALA A 346 -8.64 -6.31 15.43
CA ALA A 346 -9.70 -5.88 16.34
C ALA A 346 -9.18 -5.65 17.76
N ALA A 347 -8.31 -6.51 18.26
CA ALA A 347 -7.68 -6.35 19.57
C ALA A 347 -6.72 -5.13 19.63
N ILE A 348 -6.04 -4.80 18.54
CA ILE A 348 -5.18 -3.62 18.43
C ILE A 348 -6.04 -2.33 18.41
N ALA A 349 -7.12 -2.32 17.63
CA ALA A 349 -8.03 -1.20 17.53
C ALA A 349 -8.77 -0.91 18.86
N ALA A 350 -9.11 -1.97 19.61
CA ALA A 350 -9.75 -1.83 20.91
C ALA A 350 -8.85 -1.25 22.02
N LYS A 351 -7.52 -1.29 21.82
CA LYS A 351 -6.58 -0.60 22.72
C LYS A 351 -6.64 0.89 22.46
N LYS A 352 -7.59 1.58 23.09
CA LYS A 352 -7.65 3.04 23.10
C LYS A 352 -6.28 3.58 23.52
N THR A 353 -5.73 4.49 22.72
CA THR A 353 -4.65 5.35 23.17
C THR A 353 -5.23 6.19 24.28
N GLY A 354 -5.07 5.76 25.52
CA GLY A 354 -5.69 6.45 26.66
C GLY A 354 -5.41 7.95 26.60
N LYS A 355 -6.42 8.77 26.88
CA LYS A 355 -6.49 10.26 26.94
C LYS A 355 -5.24 11.03 26.51
N MET A 356 -5.41 12.18 25.90
CA MET A 356 -4.39 13.12 25.38
C MET A 356 -3.02 13.13 26.12
N SER A 357 -3.00 12.81 27.43
CA SER A 357 -1.79 12.67 28.22
C SER A 357 -0.76 11.65 27.69
N ARG A 358 -1.19 10.67 26.92
CA ARG A 358 -0.28 9.65 26.35
C ARG A 358 0.24 10.07 24.99
N LEU A 359 -0.53 10.77 24.18
CA LEU A 359 -0.07 11.46 22.97
C LEU A 359 0.93 12.56 23.33
N GLU A 360 0.67 13.32 24.40
CA GLU A 360 1.61 14.31 24.95
C GLU A 360 2.87 13.65 25.50
N GLN A 361 2.78 12.51 26.18
CA GLN A 361 3.94 11.74 26.65
C GLN A 361 4.77 11.17 25.50
N ILE A 362 4.11 10.66 24.45
CA ILE A 362 4.80 10.15 23.25
C ILE A 362 5.44 11.33 22.50
N ALA A 363 4.74 12.44 22.33
CA ALA A 363 5.26 13.66 21.73
C ALA A 363 6.45 14.24 22.51
N ALA A 364 6.35 14.30 23.82
CA ALA A 364 7.43 14.77 24.71
C ALA A 364 8.65 13.82 24.70
N LYS A 365 8.41 12.49 24.66
CA LYS A 365 9.48 11.48 24.60
C LYS A 365 10.28 11.53 23.29
N HIS A 366 9.68 12.09 22.24
CA HIS A 366 10.26 12.17 20.90
C HIS A 366 10.50 13.60 20.40
N ASN A 367 10.53 14.60 21.30
CA ASN A 367 10.69 16.01 20.94
C ASN A 367 9.71 16.55 19.88
N ILE A 368 8.54 15.94 19.79
CA ILE A 368 7.44 16.45 18.97
C ILE A 368 6.70 17.46 19.84
N THR A 369 6.76 18.75 19.52
CA THR A 369 6.09 19.79 20.30
C THR A 369 4.57 19.66 20.16
N PRO A 370 3.81 19.31 21.22
CA PRO A 370 2.35 19.31 21.14
C PRO A 370 1.86 20.75 21.02
N ILE A 371 1.09 21.04 19.99
CA ILE A 371 0.38 22.32 19.93
C ILE A 371 -0.74 22.25 20.95
N GLN A 372 -0.68 23.13 21.95
CA GLN A 372 -1.75 23.26 22.95
C GLN A 372 -3.06 23.61 22.24
N VAL A 373 -4.03 22.70 22.27
CA VAL A 373 -5.40 23.00 21.91
C VAL A 373 -5.96 23.91 23.02
N ARG A 374 -6.07 25.19 22.73
CA ARG A 374 -6.84 26.11 23.59
C ARG A 374 -8.29 25.63 23.58
N LYS A 375 -8.82 25.38 24.77
CA LYS A 375 -10.24 25.12 25.03
C LYS A 375 -11.12 26.27 24.57
#